data_3900386374478477827ec3a6077e253d
#
_entry.id   3900386374478477827ec3a6077e253d
#
_cell.length_a   1.000
_cell.length_b   1.000
_cell.length_c   1.000
_cell.angle_alpha   90.00
_cell.angle_beta   90.00
_cell.angle_gamma   90.00
#
_symmetry.space_group_name_H-M   'P 1'
#
loop_
_entity.id
_entity.type
_entity.pdbx_description
1 polymer ?
#
loop_
_entity_poly.entity_id
_entity_poly.type
_entity_poly.pdbx_seq_one_letter_code
_entity_poly.pdbx_strand_id
1 'polypeptide(L)'
;MIYGEEARKKLLDGITAATDAIKVTLGPKARTVVLDRSFGSPTIINDGVTIAKDIELPDAYENMGAQLVKEVASKAQDNAGDGTSTAAVLAQSLSSFGLRNVSAGMSPVNLKSGFDKAIETVVADLKKASKSVESGEVIKQVASISANNDSEIGTLIADAVEKVGHDGIITVEEAKSMETSLKVVEGMEFDKGYVSPYMITDREKREAVLDNPKILFTDHTVSAAQDLIPALEVAVKQSKSPLLIVSKDLEGEALATLVLNVASKVVKACAVKAPGFGDEQGEQLEDLAILTGGTVLVKDQGAELKEITEAHLGTADKVIIGKNKTTIISGGGSKKAIDDRVGILRSQSNVASSKWDKEKLDKRIGRLSGGVAVLEIGAATETEMKEKKARVDDALNATRAAMAEGVVAGGGVALLRASESLDKMANKLSDEEAVGVRIVRDALAIPARQIAENAGEDGSVVVSKIREGKDNFGFNARTNTYEDLMKAGVVDPVKVTRNAIQAAGSIAGLVLTTETLVSDIPDENGGSMPAMPDMGGMGGMGGMGGMM
;
A
#
# COMPACT_ATOMS: atom_id res chain seq x y z
N MET A 1 25.09 22.23 8.36
CA MET A 1 25.71 20.93 8.09
C MET A 1 26.40 20.43 9.35
N ILE A 2 26.26 19.14 9.65
CA ILE A 2 26.97 18.44 10.73
C ILE A 2 27.65 17.19 10.19
N TYR A 3 28.67 16.68 10.88
CA TYR A 3 29.56 15.65 10.33
C TYR A 3 29.83 14.53 11.34
N GLY A 4 30.27 13.38 10.85
CA GLY A 4 30.83 12.29 11.63
C GLY A 4 29.91 11.76 12.72
N GLU A 5 30.42 11.66 13.94
CA GLU A 5 29.69 11.09 15.07
C GLU A 5 28.47 11.92 15.48
N GLU A 6 28.55 13.26 15.40
CA GLU A 6 27.43 14.14 15.70
C GLU A 6 26.27 13.93 14.72
N ALA A 7 26.57 13.82 13.42
CA ALA A 7 25.57 13.55 12.39
C ALA A 7 24.86 12.20 12.64
N ARG A 8 25.63 11.15 12.89
CA ARG A 8 25.10 9.81 13.18
C ARG A 8 24.26 9.77 14.46
N LYS A 9 24.69 10.49 15.50
CA LYS A 9 23.94 10.60 16.76
C LYS A 9 22.57 11.25 16.54
N LYS A 10 22.53 12.39 15.84
CA LYS A 10 21.29 13.10 15.54
C LYS A 10 20.30 12.24 14.72
N LEU A 11 20.80 11.52 13.73
CA LEU A 11 19.96 10.55 12.99
C LEU A 11 19.39 9.46 13.90
N LEU A 12 20.23 8.89 14.79
CA LEU A 12 19.80 7.83 15.70
C LEU A 12 18.78 8.34 16.72
N ASP A 13 18.98 9.54 17.24
CA ASP A 13 18.05 10.17 18.18
C ASP A 13 16.67 10.37 17.52
N GLY A 14 16.63 10.84 16.27
CA GLY A 14 15.39 10.96 15.49
C GLY A 14 14.73 9.62 15.17
N ILE A 15 15.51 8.61 14.75
CA ILE A 15 15.02 7.25 14.53
C ILE A 15 14.41 6.69 15.83
N THR A 16 15.08 6.93 16.96
CA THR A 16 14.62 6.44 18.26
C THR A 16 13.33 7.12 18.68
N ALA A 17 13.24 8.44 18.59
CA ALA A 17 12.05 9.20 18.95
C ALA A 17 10.83 8.74 18.15
N ALA A 18 10.99 8.58 16.83
CA ALA A 18 9.90 8.11 15.97
C ALA A 18 9.50 6.66 16.27
N THR A 19 10.49 5.77 16.44
CA THR A 19 10.21 4.36 16.73
C THR A 19 9.58 4.14 18.10
N ASP A 20 9.96 4.93 19.10
CA ASP A 20 9.40 4.83 20.46
C ASP A 20 7.89 5.15 20.47
N ALA A 21 7.43 6.05 19.62
CA ALA A 21 6.02 6.31 19.43
C ALA A 21 5.29 5.15 18.72
N ILE A 22 5.97 4.45 17.80
CA ILE A 22 5.37 3.38 16.99
C ILE A 22 5.39 2.04 17.71
N LYS A 23 6.48 1.68 18.41
CA LYS A 23 6.69 0.33 18.99
C LYS A 23 5.61 -0.09 19.99
N VAL A 24 4.90 0.86 20.62
CA VAL A 24 3.81 0.60 21.57
C VAL A 24 2.59 -0.04 20.89
N THR A 25 2.51 0.05 19.57
CA THR A 25 1.42 -0.52 18.76
C THR A 25 1.68 -1.97 18.32
N LEU A 26 2.83 -2.57 18.72
CA LEU A 26 3.20 -3.90 18.27
C LEU A 26 2.60 -4.99 19.17
N GLY A 27 1.93 -5.97 18.55
CA GLY A 27 1.41 -7.18 19.20
C GLY A 27 -0.03 -7.07 19.71
N PRO A 28 -0.59 -8.18 20.28
CA PRO A 28 -2.00 -8.28 20.62
C PRO A 28 -2.43 -7.48 21.85
N LYS A 29 -1.49 -6.98 22.66
CA LYS A 29 -1.73 -6.03 23.77
C LYS A 29 -1.17 -4.65 23.45
N ALA A 30 -1.19 -4.30 22.18
CA ALA A 30 -0.80 -3.00 21.65
C ALA A 30 -1.60 -1.85 22.29
N ARG A 31 -0.98 -0.69 22.36
CA ARG A 31 -1.61 0.55 22.81
C ARG A 31 -1.86 1.47 21.63
N THR A 32 -2.80 2.38 21.79
CA THR A 32 -3.11 3.40 20.79
C THR A 32 -2.29 4.67 21.02
N VAL A 33 -2.06 5.41 19.95
CA VAL A 33 -1.42 6.73 19.95
C VAL A 33 -2.46 7.76 19.58
N VAL A 34 -2.42 8.92 20.23
CA VAL A 34 -3.29 10.06 19.92
C VAL A 34 -2.50 11.04 19.08
N LEU A 35 -3.03 11.32 17.88
CA LEU A 35 -2.47 12.28 16.93
C LEU A 35 -3.30 13.56 16.97
N ASP A 36 -2.64 14.71 17.14
CA ASP A 36 -3.27 16.01 17.05
C ASP A 36 -3.68 16.31 15.59
N ARG A 37 -4.74 17.08 15.42
CA ARG A 37 -5.22 17.54 14.12
C ARG A 37 -5.43 19.04 14.16
N SER A 38 -4.85 19.73 13.21
CA SER A 38 -5.03 21.19 13.05
C SER A 38 -6.49 21.61 12.93
N PHE A 39 -7.36 20.72 12.46
CA PHE A 39 -8.80 20.90 12.35
C PHE A 39 -9.54 19.59 12.71
N GLY A 40 -10.51 19.67 13.60
CA GLY A 40 -11.32 18.52 14.03
C GLY A 40 -10.85 17.90 15.35
N SER A 41 -11.35 16.70 15.63
CA SER A 41 -10.98 15.94 16.84
C SER A 41 -9.65 15.22 16.66
N PRO A 42 -8.86 15.01 17.74
CA PRO A 42 -7.67 14.16 17.68
C PRO A 42 -7.99 12.77 17.13
N THR A 43 -7.05 12.20 16.38
CA THR A 43 -7.17 10.85 15.85
C THR A 43 -6.53 9.87 16.83
N ILE A 44 -7.27 8.82 17.24
CA ILE A 44 -6.76 7.73 18.07
C ILE A 44 -6.51 6.54 17.13
N ILE A 45 -5.26 6.09 17.06
CA ILE A 45 -4.86 5.06 16.10
C ILE A 45 -3.75 4.15 16.64
N ASN A 46 -3.65 2.94 16.09
CA ASN A 46 -2.58 1.98 16.37
C ASN A 46 -1.83 1.53 15.11
N ASP A 47 -2.10 2.15 13.96
CA ASP A 47 -1.37 1.87 12.72
C ASP A 47 -0.01 2.60 12.68
N GLY A 48 1.07 1.81 12.56
CA GLY A 48 2.43 2.32 12.60
C GLY A 48 2.79 3.27 11.46
N VAL A 49 2.25 3.07 10.24
CA VAL A 49 2.56 3.95 9.11
C VAL A 49 1.89 5.31 9.24
N THR A 50 0.67 5.36 9.73
CA THR A 50 -0.06 6.61 9.96
C THR A 50 0.62 7.42 11.07
N ILE A 51 1.04 6.75 12.15
CA ILE A 51 1.81 7.39 13.23
C ILE A 51 3.13 7.95 12.68
N ALA A 52 3.89 7.15 11.91
CA ALA A 52 5.16 7.57 11.32
C ALA A 52 5.03 8.79 10.41
N LYS A 53 3.93 8.90 9.66
CA LYS A 53 3.68 10.02 8.72
C LYS A 53 3.45 11.34 9.43
N ASP A 54 2.89 11.30 10.64
CA ASP A 54 2.52 12.49 11.41
C ASP A 54 3.64 12.96 12.37
N ILE A 55 4.71 12.18 12.54
CA ILE A 55 5.82 12.57 13.41
C ILE A 55 6.70 13.60 12.72
N GLU A 56 6.84 14.76 13.34
CA GLU A 56 7.80 15.81 13.01
C GLU A 56 8.55 16.24 14.25
N LEU A 57 9.89 16.37 14.14
CA LEU A 57 10.74 16.76 15.25
C LEU A 57 11.25 18.19 15.04
N PRO A 58 11.37 18.98 16.13
CA PRO A 58 11.81 20.37 16.03
C PRO A 58 13.25 20.56 15.51
N ASP A 59 14.16 19.63 15.84
CA ASP A 59 15.52 19.64 15.32
C ASP A 59 15.55 19.07 13.91
N ALA A 60 15.99 19.85 12.94
CA ALA A 60 16.01 19.47 11.53
C ALA A 60 16.83 18.20 11.24
N TYR A 61 17.93 17.97 11.97
CA TYR A 61 18.77 16.79 11.77
C TYR A 61 18.16 15.53 12.44
N GLU A 62 17.56 15.67 13.62
CA GLU A 62 16.79 14.59 14.24
C GLU A 62 15.56 14.25 13.39
N ASN A 63 14.91 15.27 12.81
CA ASN A 63 13.77 15.06 11.92
C ASN A 63 14.14 14.24 10.69
N MET A 64 15.37 14.36 10.15
CA MET A 64 15.84 13.46 9.07
C MET A 64 15.81 12.00 9.52
N GLY A 65 16.18 11.70 10.77
CA GLY A 65 16.07 10.36 11.35
C GLY A 65 14.62 9.86 11.41
N ALA A 66 13.69 10.72 11.87
CA ALA A 66 12.27 10.40 11.88
C ALA A 66 11.71 10.15 10.46
N GLN A 67 12.14 10.95 9.46
CA GLN A 67 11.75 10.73 8.06
C GLN A 67 12.25 9.38 7.50
N LEU A 68 13.42 8.89 7.92
CA LEU A 68 13.89 7.55 7.55
C LEU A 68 12.99 6.46 8.12
N VAL A 69 12.48 6.58 9.35
CA VAL A 69 11.50 5.64 9.91
C VAL A 69 10.19 5.70 9.14
N LYS A 70 9.72 6.88 8.76
CA LYS A 70 8.56 7.07 7.89
C LYS A 70 8.73 6.35 6.54
N GLU A 71 9.93 6.42 5.95
CA GLU A 71 10.23 5.72 4.71
C GLU A 71 10.20 4.19 4.88
N VAL A 72 10.79 3.67 5.98
CA VAL A 72 10.75 2.23 6.32
C VAL A 72 9.31 1.74 6.45
N ALA A 73 8.49 2.45 7.24
CA ALA A 73 7.09 2.10 7.46
C ALA A 73 6.28 2.16 6.15
N SER A 74 6.49 3.19 5.34
CA SER A 74 5.82 3.34 4.03
C SER A 74 6.21 2.22 3.06
N LYS A 75 7.49 1.84 2.97
CA LYS A 75 7.94 0.71 2.13
C LYS A 75 7.35 -0.63 2.59
N ALA A 76 7.24 -0.87 3.91
CA ALA A 76 6.59 -2.06 4.43
C ALA A 76 5.11 -2.12 4.02
N GLN A 77 4.41 -1.00 4.16
CA GLN A 77 3.00 -0.85 3.76
C GLN A 77 2.81 -1.04 2.25
N ASP A 78 3.59 -0.33 1.42
CA ASP A 78 3.45 -0.37 -0.04
C ASP A 78 3.72 -1.78 -0.62
N ASN A 79 4.64 -2.54 -0.03
CA ASN A 79 5.05 -3.85 -0.53
C ASN A 79 4.23 -5.03 0.01
N ALA A 80 3.79 -4.95 1.27
CA ALA A 80 3.13 -6.06 1.95
C ALA A 80 1.78 -5.70 2.59
N GLY A 81 1.48 -4.41 2.72
CA GLY A 81 0.24 -3.92 3.33
C GLY A 81 0.18 -4.05 4.85
N ASP A 82 1.28 -4.51 5.48
CA ASP A 82 1.39 -4.73 6.93
C ASP A 82 2.87 -4.79 7.35
N GLY A 83 3.13 -4.92 8.67
CA GLY A 83 4.49 -5.07 9.24
C GLY A 83 5.24 -3.77 9.47
N THR A 84 4.56 -2.64 9.44
CA THR A 84 5.12 -1.28 9.56
C THR A 84 5.83 -1.06 10.91
N SER A 85 5.20 -1.45 12.01
CA SER A 85 5.77 -1.34 13.37
C SER A 85 6.97 -2.28 13.56
N THR A 86 6.90 -3.50 13.02
CA THR A 86 8.03 -4.45 13.04
C THR A 86 9.22 -3.92 12.27
N ALA A 87 8.99 -3.32 11.10
CA ALA A 87 10.03 -2.73 10.28
C ALA A 87 10.72 -1.55 10.97
N ALA A 88 9.95 -0.66 11.63
CA ALA A 88 10.49 0.45 12.41
C ALA A 88 11.37 -0.02 13.59
N VAL A 89 10.90 -1.01 14.35
CA VAL A 89 11.64 -1.59 15.49
C VAL A 89 12.94 -2.25 15.03
N LEU A 90 12.92 -2.98 13.93
CA LEU A 90 14.12 -3.57 13.33
C LEU A 90 15.08 -2.50 12.82
N ALA A 91 14.60 -1.44 12.17
CA ALA A 91 15.44 -0.35 11.67
C ALA A 91 16.16 0.38 12.82
N GLN A 92 15.45 0.68 13.91
CA GLN A 92 16.04 1.27 15.12
C GLN A 92 17.13 0.37 15.69
N SER A 93 16.83 -0.92 15.86
CA SER A 93 17.76 -1.87 16.48
C SER A 93 19.02 -2.04 15.65
N LEU A 94 18.90 -2.25 14.34
CA LEU A 94 20.00 -2.38 13.41
C LEU A 94 20.87 -1.12 13.39
N SER A 95 20.25 0.06 13.32
CA SER A 95 20.95 1.35 13.35
C SER A 95 21.68 1.56 14.67
N SER A 96 21.02 1.32 15.80
CA SER A 96 21.61 1.50 17.14
C SER A 96 22.79 0.57 17.38
N PHE A 97 22.64 -0.73 17.08
CA PHE A 97 23.71 -1.70 17.27
C PHE A 97 24.85 -1.46 16.28
N GLY A 98 24.53 -1.11 15.03
CA GLY A 98 25.51 -0.84 14.01
C GLY A 98 26.34 0.41 14.32
N LEU A 99 25.71 1.53 14.67
CA LEU A 99 26.42 2.78 14.98
C LEU A 99 27.34 2.68 16.20
N ARG A 100 26.99 1.87 17.21
CA ARG A 100 27.91 1.59 18.33
C ARG A 100 29.22 0.96 17.87
N ASN A 101 29.18 0.07 16.87
CA ASN A 101 30.36 -0.57 16.32
C ASN A 101 31.14 0.37 15.39
N VAL A 102 30.45 1.25 14.63
CA VAL A 102 31.09 2.32 13.85
C VAL A 102 31.84 3.30 14.77
N SER A 103 31.21 3.74 15.87
CA SER A 103 31.87 4.60 16.87
C SER A 103 33.05 3.90 17.58
N ALA A 104 33.05 2.56 17.62
CA ALA A 104 34.21 1.78 18.10
C ALA A 104 35.33 1.62 17.05
N GLY A 105 35.18 2.22 15.87
CA GLY A 105 36.21 2.27 14.83
C GLY A 105 36.08 1.21 13.73
N MET A 106 34.98 0.45 13.68
CA MET A 106 34.75 -0.53 12.60
C MET A 106 34.32 0.14 11.29
N SER A 107 34.70 -0.46 10.17
CA SER A 107 34.34 0.04 8.84
C SER A 107 32.82 -0.06 8.60
N PRO A 108 32.10 1.06 8.35
CA PRO A 108 30.68 1.04 8.02
C PRO A 108 30.35 0.19 6.80
N VAL A 109 31.26 0.19 5.81
CA VAL A 109 31.09 -0.56 4.55
C VAL A 109 31.15 -2.07 4.79
N ASN A 110 32.09 -2.53 5.63
CA ASN A 110 32.21 -3.95 5.95
C ASN A 110 31.06 -4.43 6.84
N LEU A 111 30.64 -3.62 7.81
CA LEU A 111 29.44 -3.90 8.61
C LEU A 111 28.20 -4.02 7.74
N LYS A 112 28.02 -3.07 6.77
CA LYS A 112 26.91 -3.11 5.82
C LYS A 112 26.97 -4.37 4.94
N SER A 113 28.15 -4.78 4.45
CA SER A 113 28.30 -6.02 3.71
C SER A 113 27.84 -7.23 4.54
N GLY A 114 28.18 -7.25 5.84
CA GLY A 114 27.68 -8.25 6.78
C GLY A 114 26.16 -8.23 6.93
N PHE A 115 25.55 -7.04 7.00
CA PHE A 115 24.08 -6.88 7.04
C PHE A 115 23.42 -7.48 5.82
N ASP A 116 23.88 -7.10 4.62
CA ASP A 116 23.28 -7.52 3.35
C ASP A 116 23.29 -9.06 3.24
N LYS A 117 24.43 -9.71 3.54
CA LYS A 117 24.57 -11.19 3.56
C LYS A 117 23.66 -11.87 4.59
N ALA A 118 23.57 -11.28 5.79
CA ALA A 118 22.70 -11.81 6.84
C ALA A 118 21.24 -11.75 6.47
N ILE A 119 20.79 -10.62 5.91
CA ILE A 119 19.39 -10.40 5.50
C ILE A 119 19.01 -11.35 4.36
N GLU A 120 19.87 -11.55 3.37
CA GLU A 120 19.65 -12.55 2.32
C GLU A 120 19.44 -13.95 2.91
N THR A 121 20.27 -14.35 3.87
CA THR A 121 20.14 -15.65 4.56
C THR A 121 18.83 -15.75 5.33
N VAL A 122 18.48 -14.73 6.11
CA VAL A 122 17.20 -14.67 6.86
C VAL A 122 16.00 -14.78 5.92
N VAL A 123 16.01 -14.07 4.79
CA VAL A 123 14.96 -14.15 3.78
C VAL A 123 14.83 -15.55 3.20
N ALA A 124 15.96 -16.21 2.92
CA ALA A 124 15.96 -17.61 2.44
C ALA A 124 15.39 -18.57 3.48
N ASP A 125 15.76 -18.40 4.75
CA ASP A 125 15.29 -19.24 5.86
C ASP A 125 13.78 -19.04 6.13
N LEU A 126 13.29 -17.79 6.08
CA LEU A 126 11.85 -17.48 6.19
C LEU A 126 11.04 -18.14 5.07
N LYS A 127 11.52 -18.06 3.82
CA LYS A 127 10.87 -18.72 2.67
C LYS A 127 10.88 -20.24 2.83
N LYS A 128 11.96 -20.82 3.35
CA LYS A 128 12.07 -22.28 3.59
C LYS A 128 11.13 -22.74 4.71
N ALA A 129 10.94 -21.92 5.74
CA ALA A 129 10.04 -22.21 6.87
C ALA A 129 8.57 -21.99 6.54
N SER A 130 8.27 -21.38 5.39
CA SER A 130 6.91 -21.06 4.94
C SER A 130 6.05 -22.30 4.83
N LYS A 131 4.79 -22.17 5.28
CA LYS A 131 3.71 -23.14 5.00
C LYS A 131 2.69 -22.50 4.08
N SER A 132 2.29 -23.21 3.02
CA SER A 132 1.28 -22.72 2.09
C SER A 132 -0.07 -22.54 2.77
N VAL A 133 -0.84 -21.56 2.28
CA VAL A 133 -2.19 -21.25 2.76
C VAL A 133 -3.18 -21.85 1.76
N GLU A 134 -3.62 -23.08 2.02
CA GLU A 134 -4.53 -23.82 1.12
C GLU A 134 -5.95 -23.95 1.71
N SER A 135 -6.11 -23.74 3.02
CA SER A 135 -7.40 -23.92 3.69
C SER A 135 -8.01 -22.59 4.12
N GLY A 136 -9.34 -22.48 4.01
CA GLY A 136 -10.10 -21.33 4.50
C GLY A 136 -9.89 -21.06 5.99
N GLU A 137 -9.56 -22.09 6.78
CA GLU A 137 -9.27 -21.93 8.21
C GLU A 137 -7.99 -21.11 8.46
N VAL A 138 -6.91 -21.36 7.69
CA VAL A 138 -5.68 -20.58 7.80
C VAL A 138 -5.91 -19.13 7.35
N ILE A 139 -6.69 -18.94 6.28
CA ILE A 139 -7.10 -17.60 5.81
C ILE A 139 -7.82 -16.85 6.94
N LYS A 140 -8.80 -17.51 7.57
CA LYS A 140 -9.55 -16.95 8.70
C LYS A 140 -8.63 -16.59 9.88
N GLN A 141 -7.67 -17.45 10.21
CA GLN A 141 -6.69 -17.18 11.27
C GLN A 141 -5.83 -15.96 10.98
N VAL A 142 -5.24 -15.88 9.78
CA VAL A 142 -4.43 -14.72 9.35
C VAL A 142 -5.26 -13.44 9.41
N ALA A 143 -6.44 -13.46 8.80
CA ALA A 143 -7.32 -12.30 8.75
C ALA A 143 -7.77 -11.86 10.16
N SER A 144 -8.12 -12.81 11.03
CA SER A 144 -8.51 -12.50 12.41
C SER A 144 -7.37 -11.83 13.19
N ILE A 145 -6.14 -12.36 13.08
CA ILE A 145 -4.98 -11.80 13.79
C ILE A 145 -4.68 -10.38 13.33
N SER A 146 -4.62 -10.16 12.04
CA SER A 146 -4.34 -8.83 11.49
C SER A 146 -5.48 -7.84 11.75
N ALA A 147 -6.70 -8.33 12.01
CA ALA A 147 -7.83 -7.54 12.48
C ALA A 147 -7.89 -7.40 14.02
N ASN A 148 -6.77 -7.42 14.73
CA ASN A 148 -6.71 -7.35 16.20
C ASN A 148 -7.49 -8.49 16.90
N ASN A 149 -7.45 -9.69 16.35
CA ASN A 149 -8.17 -10.88 16.79
C ASN A 149 -9.71 -10.79 16.68
N ASP A 150 -10.20 -10.00 15.73
CA ASP A 150 -11.61 -9.95 15.38
C ASP A 150 -11.98 -11.15 14.49
N SER A 151 -12.69 -12.12 15.08
CA SER A 151 -13.09 -13.35 14.38
C SER A 151 -14.21 -13.12 13.36
N GLU A 152 -15.02 -12.06 13.50
CA GLU A 152 -16.07 -11.71 12.55
C GLU A 152 -15.44 -11.21 11.25
N ILE A 153 -14.47 -10.30 11.36
CA ILE A 153 -13.68 -9.81 10.20
C ILE A 153 -12.96 -10.99 9.55
N GLY A 154 -12.32 -11.86 10.35
CA GLY A 154 -11.63 -13.04 9.82
C GLY A 154 -12.55 -13.96 9.03
N THR A 155 -13.77 -14.20 9.51
CA THR A 155 -14.76 -15.01 8.81
C THR A 155 -15.22 -14.36 7.51
N LEU A 156 -15.55 -13.06 7.56
CA LEU A 156 -15.98 -12.31 6.38
C LEU A 156 -14.94 -12.33 5.26
N ILE A 157 -13.63 -12.19 5.59
CA ILE A 157 -12.55 -12.24 4.60
C ILE A 157 -12.40 -13.66 4.05
N ALA A 158 -12.46 -14.70 4.88
CA ALA A 158 -12.40 -16.08 4.42
C ALA A 158 -13.56 -16.41 3.48
N ASP A 159 -14.80 -16.01 3.82
CA ASP A 159 -15.99 -16.17 2.98
C ASP A 159 -15.86 -15.39 1.65
N ALA A 160 -15.25 -14.20 1.70
CA ALA A 160 -14.98 -13.43 0.48
C ALA A 160 -14.00 -14.15 -0.44
N VAL A 161 -12.87 -14.66 0.11
CA VAL A 161 -11.89 -15.45 -0.66
C VAL A 161 -12.51 -16.71 -1.23
N GLU A 162 -13.35 -17.41 -0.48
CA GLU A 162 -14.05 -18.61 -0.96
C GLU A 162 -14.96 -18.31 -2.15
N LYS A 163 -15.67 -17.16 -2.12
CA LYS A 163 -16.60 -16.77 -3.19
C LYS A 163 -15.92 -16.31 -4.46
N VAL A 164 -14.82 -15.55 -4.37
CA VAL A 164 -14.14 -14.99 -5.56
C VAL A 164 -12.88 -15.74 -5.94
N GLY A 165 -12.42 -16.69 -5.12
CA GLY A 165 -11.20 -17.46 -5.34
C GLY A 165 -9.93 -16.73 -4.86
N HIS A 166 -8.80 -17.44 -4.93
CA HIS A 166 -7.51 -16.93 -4.44
C HIS A 166 -7.01 -15.69 -5.19
N ASP A 167 -7.29 -15.60 -6.49
CA ASP A 167 -6.93 -14.47 -7.35
C ASP A 167 -8.07 -13.44 -7.45
N GLY A 168 -9.15 -13.64 -6.69
CA GLY A 168 -10.33 -12.80 -6.72
C GLY A 168 -10.10 -11.42 -6.11
N ILE A 169 -10.87 -10.46 -6.58
CA ILE A 169 -10.78 -9.06 -6.14
C ILE A 169 -11.70 -8.88 -4.92
N ILE A 170 -11.15 -8.35 -3.84
CA ILE A 170 -11.90 -7.99 -2.64
C ILE A 170 -11.65 -6.51 -2.35
N THR A 171 -12.72 -5.74 -2.22
CA THR A 171 -12.69 -4.31 -1.88
C THR A 171 -13.43 -4.04 -0.59
N VAL A 172 -13.09 -2.94 0.07
CA VAL A 172 -13.68 -2.53 1.36
C VAL A 172 -14.37 -1.19 1.17
N GLU A 173 -15.67 -1.16 1.40
CA GLU A 173 -16.52 0.00 1.23
C GLU A 173 -17.22 0.39 2.53
N GLU A 174 -17.69 1.62 2.60
CA GLU A 174 -18.52 2.07 3.71
C GLU A 174 -19.98 1.69 3.47
N ALA A 175 -20.58 0.96 4.41
CA ALA A 175 -21.99 0.66 4.34
C ALA A 175 -22.85 1.90 4.61
N LYS A 176 -24.03 1.94 3.99
CA LYS A 176 -25.07 2.94 4.34
C LYS A 176 -25.86 2.54 5.57
N SER A 177 -25.63 1.35 6.10
CA SER A 177 -26.31 0.77 7.28
C SER A 177 -25.30 0.52 8.41
N MET A 178 -25.79 0.21 9.60
CA MET A 178 -24.94 -0.17 10.74
C MET A 178 -24.39 -1.60 10.63
N GLU A 179 -24.91 -2.40 9.70
CA GLU A 179 -24.52 -3.80 9.53
C GLU A 179 -23.40 -3.94 8.52
N THR A 180 -22.43 -4.80 8.84
CA THR A 180 -21.37 -5.21 7.91
C THR A 180 -21.87 -6.34 7.04
N SER A 181 -21.65 -6.27 5.72
CA SER A 181 -22.12 -7.27 4.76
C SER A 181 -21.08 -7.60 3.69
N LEU A 182 -21.20 -8.79 3.11
CA LEU A 182 -20.40 -9.24 1.96
C LEU A 182 -21.30 -9.36 0.74
N LYS A 183 -20.98 -8.63 -0.32
CA LYS A 183 -21.64 -8.73 -1.63
C LYS A 183 -20.63 -9.16 -2.68
N VAL A 184 -21.09 -9.95 -3.66
CA VAL A 184 -20.31 -10.25 -4.85
C VAL A 184 -21.00 -9.58 -6.03
N VAL A 185 -20.25 -8.77 -6.75
CA VAL A 185 -20.74 -7.97 -7.88
C VAL A 185 -19.87 -8.20 -9.12
N GLU A 186 -20.41 -7.91 -10.31
CA GLU A 186 -19.62 -7.93 -11.54
C GLU A 186 -18.54 -6.85 -11.47
N GLY A 187 -17.30 -7.18 -11.83
CA GLY A 187 -16.20 -6.23 -11.78
C GLY A 187 -14.87 -6.82 -12.21
N MET A 188 -13.87 -5.98 -12.39
CA MET A 188 -12.54 -6.37 -12.84
C MET A 188 -11.45 -5.44 -12.29
N GLU A 189 -10.26 -5.99 -12.05
CA GLU A 189 -9.04 -5.21 -11.80
C GLU A 189 -8.02 -5.40 -12.95
N PHE A 190 -7.32 -4.33 -13.31
CA PHE A 190 -6.22 -4.38 -14.27
C PHE A 190 -5.02 -3.54 -13.82
N ASP A 191 -3.82 -3.93 -14.30
CA ASP A 191 -2.53 -3.42 -13.83
C ASP A 191 -2.12 -2.11 -14.51
N LYS A 192 -2.96 -1.07 -14.43
CA LYS A 192 -2.66 0.30 -14.84
C LYS A 192 -3.28 1.27 -13.84
N GLY A 193 -2.52 2.25 -13.41
CA GLY A 193 -2.97 3.30 -12.51
C GLY A 193 -3.14 4.65 -13.21
N TYR A 194 -3.42 5.68 -12.41
CA TYR A 194 -3.62 7.04 -12.92
C TYR A 194 -2.37 7.57 -13.64
N VAL A 195 -2.58 8.30 -14.73
CA VAL A 195 -1.47 8.91 -15.51
C VAL A 195 -0.87 10.14 -14.82
N SER A 196 -1.55 10.73 -13.85
CA SER A 196 -1.08 11.88 -13.09
C SER A 196 -1.54 11.86 -11.64
N PRO A 197 -0.65 12.13 -10.66
CA PRO A 197 -1.01 12.24 -9.24
C PRO A 197 -2.00 13.37 -8.93
N TYR A 198 -2.13 14.37 -9.78
CA TYR A 198 -3.10 15.45 -9.62
C TYR A 198 -4.56 15.00 -9.76
N MET A 199 -4.79 13.78 -10.23
CA MET A 199 -6.12 13.18 -10.36
C MET A 199 -6.57 12.45 -9.07
N ILE A 200 -5.72 12.38 -8.05
CA ILE A 200 -6.01 11.73 -6.76
C ILE A 200 -7.13 12.50 -6.04
N THR A 201 -8.17 11.78 -5.62
CA THR A 201 -9.27 12.31 -4.81
C THR A 201 -9.13 11.94 -3.33
N ASP A 202 -8.62 10.76 -3.03
CA ASP A 202 -8.27 10.30 -1.68
C ASP A 202 -6.75 10.41 -1.48
N ARG A 203 -6.33 11.41 -0.71
CA ARG A 203 -4.91 11.68 -0.47
C ARG A 203 -4.27 10.69 0.51
N GLU A 204 -5.05 10.12 1.41
CA GLU A 204 -4.55 9.17 2.41
C GLU A 204 -4.18 7.85 1.75
N LYS A 205 -5.06 7.31 0.91
CA LYS A 205 -4.85 6.09 0.14
C LYS A 205 -4.07 6.32 -1.17
N ARG A 206 -3.88 7.57 -1.58
CA ARG A 206 -3.31 7.98 -2.87
C ARG A 206 -4.06 7.37 -4.05
N GLU A 207 -5.38 7.40 -3.99
CA GLU A 207 -6.28 6.84 -4.99
C GLU A 207 -7.19 7.91 -5.58
N ALA A 208 -7.57 7.71 -6.85
CA ALA A 208 -8.67 8.45 -7.44
C ALA A 208 -9.92 7.56 -7.37
N VAL A 209 -10.95 8.01 -6.65
CA VAL A 209 -12.21 7.30 -6.48
C VAL A 209 -13.29 8.06 -7.26
N LEU A 210 -13.93 7.36 -8.19
CA LEU A 210 -15.00 7.87 -9.04
C LEU A 210 -16.27 7.09 -8.76
N ASP A 211 -17.29 7.74 -8.23
CA ASP A 211 -18.61 7.16 -7.97
C ASP A 211 -19.52 7.38 -9.17
N ASN A 212 -20.17 6.33 -9.66
CA ASN A 212 -21.05 6.33 -10.83
C ASN A 212 -20.40 6.98 -12.08
N PRO A 213 -19.16 6.62 -12.44
CA PRO A 213 -18.48 7.23 -13.57
C PRO A 213 -19.06 6.79 -14.92
N LYS A 214 -18.92 7.67 -15.91
CA LYS A 214 -18.91 7.30 -17.32
C LYS A 214 -17.50 6.91 -17.71
N ILE A 215 -17.34 5.88 -18.56
CA ILE A 215 -16.04 5.32 -18.90
C ILE A 215 -15.86 5.32 -20.41
N LEU A 216 -14.82 6.02 -20.87
CA LEU A 216 -14.40 6.03 -22.27
C LEU A 216 -13.33 4.98 -22.49
N PHE A 217 -13.49 4.12 -23.50
CA PHE A 217 -12.49 3.16 -23.95
C PHE A 217 -12.02 3.50 -25.37
N THR A 218 -10.73 3.62 -25.59
CA THR A 218 -10.15 3.91 -26.90
C THR A 218 -8.73 3.38 -27.04
N ASP A 219 -8.38 2.96 -28.26
CA ASP A 219 -7.00 2.62 -28.63
C ASP A 219 -6.20 3.83 -29.17
N HIS A 220 -6.80 5.01 -29.16
CA HIS A 220 -6.14 6.25 -29.55
C HIS A 220 -5.10 6.68 -28.49
N THR A 221 -4.01 7.30 -28.98
CA THR A 221 -3.19 8.20 -28.17
C THR A 221 -3.86 9.57 -28.21
N VAL A 222 -4.33 10.05 -27.06
CA VAL A 222 -5.06 11.32 -26.93
C VAL A 222 -4.05 12.41 -26.59
N SER A 223 -3.69 13.26 -27.58
CA SER A 223 -2.68 14.31 -27.42
C SER A 223 -3.24 15.72 -27.49
N ALA A 224 -4.27 15.94 -28.29
CA ALA A 224 -4.91 17.24 -28.46
C ALA A 224 -6.07 17.46 -27.49
N ALA A 225 -6.18 18.65 -26.89
CA ALA A 225 -7.28 18.98 -25.99
C ALA A 225 -8.66 18.84 -26.65
N GLN A 226 -8.74 19.11 -27.96
CA GLN A 226 -9.99 19.02 -28.73
C GLN A 226 -10.57 17.59 -28.76
N ASP A 227 -9.73 16.55 -28.64
CA ASP A 227 -10.17 15.16 -28.64
C ASP A 227 -10.82 14.74 -27.30
N LEU A 228 -10.55 15.48 -26.22
CA LEU A 228 -11.15 15.27 -24.89
C LEU A 228 -12.49 15.95 -24.70
N ILE A 229 -12.69 17.09 -25.36
CA ILE A 229 -13.85 17.96 -25.13
C ILE A 229 -15.18 17.20 -25.30
N PRO A 230 -15.41 16.41 -26.33
CA PRO A 230 -16.68 15.70 -26.51
C PRO A 230 -16.98 14.73 -25.37
N ALA A 231 -15.97 13.93 -24.93
CA ALA A 231 -16.14 13.01 -23.81
C ALA A 231 -16.46 13.73 -22.50
N LEU A 232 -15.79 14.86 -22.23
CA LEU A 232 -16.05 15.70 -21.06
C LEU A 232 -17.44 16.35 -21.13
N GLU A 233 -17.87 16.79 -22.31
CA GLU A 233 -19.21 17.35 -22.47
C GLU A 233 -20.32 16.34 -22.22
N VAL A 234 -20.19 15.15 -22.77
CA VAL A 234 -21.16 14.07 -22.56
C VAL A 234 -21.20 13.64 -21.10
N ALA A 235 -20.04 13.34 -20.50
CA ALA A 235 -20.00 12.81 -19.14
C ALA A 235 -20.35 13.88 -18.09
N VAL A 236 -19.77 15.08 -18.17
CA VAL A 236 -19.83 16.09 -17.11
C VAL A 236 -21.03 17.02 -17.31
N LYS A 237 -21.26 17.53 -18.52
CA LYS A 237 -22.34 18.47 -18.77
C LYS A 237 -23.72 17.80 -18.92
N GLN A 238 -23.77 16.67 -19.65
CA GLN A 238 -25.04 16.00 -19.93
C GLN A 238 -25.42 15.02 -18.81
N SER A 239 -24.52 14.13 -18.44
CA SER A 239 -24.79 13.07 -17.44
C SER A 239 -24.46 13.49 -16.00
N LYS A 240 -23.74 14.60 -15.78
CA LYS A 240 -23.26 15.07 -14.45
C LYS A 240 -22.46 14.01 -13.68
N SER A 241 -21.80 13.13 -14.39
CA SER A 241 -21.03 12.00 -13.85
C SER A 241 -19.53 12.28 -13.94
N PRO A 242 -18.72 11.70 -13.05
CA PRO A 242 -17.28 11.65 -13.24
C PRO A 242 -16.92 10.92 -14.53
N LEU A 243 -15.75 11.21 -15.11
CA LEU A 243 -15.25 10.57 -16.32
C LEU A 243 -13.98 9.77 -16.04
N LEU A 244 -13.98 8.48 -16.37
CA LEU A 244 -12.76 7.70 -16.52
C LEU A 244 -12.41 7.59 -18.01
N ILE A 245 -11.15 7.86 -18.35
CA ILE A 245 -10.62 7.69 -19.70
C ILE A 245 -9.63 6.54 -19.67
N VAL A 246 -9.91 5.47 -20.41
CA VAL A 246 -9.02 4.34 -20.64
C VAL A 246 -8.55 4.40 -22.08
N SER A 247 -7.32 4.87 -22.31
CA SER A 247 -6.77 5.12 -23.64
C SER A 247 -5.41 4.45 -23.81
N LYS A 248 -4.97 4.25 -25.04
CA LYS A 248 -3.62 3.76 -25.32
C LYS A 248 -2.56 4.63 -24.62
N ASP A 249 -2.68 5.93 -24.77
CA ASP A 249 -1.92 6.93 -23.99
C ASP A 249 -2.70 8.25 -23.90
N LEU A 250 -2.40 9.06 -22.88
CA LEU A 250 -2.87 10.44 -22.72
C LEU A 250 -1.68 11.33 -22.44
N GLU A 251 -1.39 12.26 -23.34
CA GLU A 251 -0.19 13.08 -23.30
C GLU A 251 -0.41 14.50 -23.80
N GLY A 252 0.65 15.32 -23.80
CA GLY A 252 0.65 16.64 -24.41
C GLY A 252 -0.39 17.60 -23.86
N GLU A 253 -1.07 18.31 -24.76
CA GLU A 253 -2.09 19.31 -24.44
C GLU A 253 -3.33 18.69 -23.77
N ALA A 254 -3.72 17.48 -24.18
CA ALA A 254 -4.85 16.77 -23.62
C ALA A 254 -4.62 16.46 -22.12
N LEU A 255 -3.45 15.95 -21.77
CA LEU A 255 -3.09 15.66 -20.37
C LEU A 255 -3.04 16.96 -19.55
N ALA A 256 -2.40 18.01 -20.05
CA ALA A 256 -2.30 19.29 -19.34
C ALA A 256 -3.69 19.91 -19.10
N THR A 257 -4.56 19.89 -20.10
CA THR A 257 -5.92 20.39 -20.00
C THR A 257 -6.73 19.60 -18.99
N LEU A 258 -6.66 18.25 -19.00
CA LEU A 258 -7.38 17.42 -18.06
C LEU A 258 -6.90 17.68 -16.62
N VAL A 259 -5.59 17.72 -16.39
CA VAL A 259 -4.97 17.98 -15.09
C VAL A 259 -5.40 19.34 -14.53
N LEU A 260 -5.36 20.40 -15.34
CA LEU A 260 -5.80 21.74 -14.91
C LEU A 260 -7.26 21.76 -14.48
N ASN A 261 -8.15 21.13 -15.25
CA ASN A 261 -9.58 21.11 -14.95
C ASN A 261 -9.91 20.26 -13.70
N VAL A 262 -9.19 19.14 -13.49
CA VAL A 262 -9.33 18.32 -12.29
C VAL A 262 -8.79 19.06 -11.06
N ALA A 263 -7.59 19.65 -11.14
CA ALA A 263 -6.98 20.41 -10.06
C ALA A 263 -7.81 21.62 -9.64
N SER A 264 -8.43 22.31 -10.61
CA SER A 264 -9.36 23.43 -10.38
C SER A 264 -10.76 22.97 -9.94
N LYS A 265 -10.98 21.66 -9.79
CA LYS A 265 -12.28 21.05 -9.42
C LYS A 265 -13.44 21.41 -10.37
N VAL A 266 -13.14 21.76 -11.61
CA VAL A 266 -14.14 22.02 -12.66
C VAL A 266 -14.77 20.70 -13.12
N VAL A 267 -13.96 19.65 -13.22
CA VAL A 267 -14.42 18.30 -13.58
C VAL A 267 -13.89 17.27 -12.59
N LYS A 268 -14.66 16.21 -12.36
CA LYS A 268 -14.18 14.99 -11.73
C LYS A 268 -13.81 13.99 -12.83
N ALA A 269 -12.52 13.79 -13.06
CA ALA A 269 -12.06 12.85 -14.07
C ALA A 269 -10.72 12.23 -13.69
N CYS A 270 -10.48 11.02 -14.20
CA CYS A 270 -9.20 10.34 -14.14
C CYS A 270 -8.89 9.71 -15.49
N ALA A 271 -7.61 9.59 -15.81
CA ALA A 271 -7.16 8.90 -17.01
C ALA A 271 -6.17 7.79 -16.62
N VAL A 272 -6.28 6.66 -17.30
CA VAL A 272 -5.42 5.49 -17.16
C VAL A 272 -5.02 4.98 -18.52
N LYS A 273 -3.84 4.34 -18.59
CA LYS A 273 -3.45 3.66 -19.83
C LYS A 273 -4.19 2.34 -19.97
N ALA A 274 -4.54 1.97 -21.19
CA ALA A 274 -5.15 0.69 -21.49
C ALA A 274 -4.24 -0.48 -21.05
N PRO A 275 -4.80 -1.56 -20.48
CA PRO A 275 -4.02 -2.73 -20.09
C PRO A 275 -3.51 -3.51 -21.31
N GLY A 276 -2.48 -4.32 -21.12
CA GLY A 276 -1.85 -5.10 -22.19
C GLY A 276 -0.91 -4.27 -23.07
N PHE A 277 -0.40 -4.92 -24.13
CA PHE A 277 0.48 -4.34 -25.15
C PHE A 277 0.18 -4.95 -26.51
N GLY A 278 0.34 -4.18 -27.58
CA GLY A 278 0.08 -4.65 -28.95
C GLY A 278 -1.38 -5.11 -29.14
N ASP A 279 -1.58 -6.24 -29.80
CA ASP A 279 -2.92 -6.77 -30.10
C ASP A 279 -3.72 -7.11 -28.84
N GLU A 280 -3.04 -7.54 -27.77
CA GLU A 280 -3.66 -7.85 -26.49
C GLU A 280 -4.35 -6.65 -25.85
N GLN A 281 -3.85 -5.43 -26.11
CA GLN A 281 -4.43 -4.19 -25.57
C GLN A 281 -5.86 -3.98 -26.10
N GLY A 282 -6.07 -4.18 -27.39
CA GLY A 282 -7.40 -4.08 -28.02
C GLY A 282 -8.39 -5.09 -27.44
N GLU A 283 -7.93 -6.34 -27.27
CA GLU A 283 -8.75 -7.41 -26.69
C GLU A 283 -9.14 -7.15 -25.22
N GLN A 284 -8.21 -6.61 -24.41
CA GLN A 284 -8.50 -6.26 -23.01
C GLN A 284 -9.40 -5.01 -22.91
N LEU A 285 -9.26 -4.03 -23.81
CA LEU A 285 -10.20 -2.91 -23.91
C LEU A 285 -11.61 -3.38 -24.22
N GLU A 286 -11.76 -4.37 -25.13
CA GLU A 286 -13.06 -4.95 -25.46
C GLU A 286 -13.69 -5.68 -24.25
N ASP A 287 -12.90 -6.45 -23.51
CA ASP A 287 -13.34 -7.10 -22.27
C ASP A 287 -13.87 -6.09 -21.25
N LEU A 288 -13.16 -4.95 -21.06
CA LEU A 288 -13.57 -3.86 -20.16
C LEU A 288 -14.83 -3.14 -20.66
N ALA A 289 -14.94 -2.92 -21.98
CA ALA A 289 -16.12 -2.30 -22.57
C ALA A 289 -17.38 -3.17 -22.40
N ILE A 290 -17.25 -4.49 -22.63
CA ILE A 290 -18.34 -5.45 -22.41
C ILE A 290 -18.76 -5.47 -20.94
N LEU A 291 -17.79 -5.50 -20.01
CA LEU A 291 -18.05 -5.47 -18.57
C LEU A 291 -18.85 -4.24 -18.14
N THR A 292 -18.61 -3.10 -18.76
CA THR A 292 -19.20 -1.80 -18.37
C THR A 292 -20.36 -1.36 -19.26
N GLY A 293 -20.67 -2.14 -20.30
CA GLY A 293 -21.72 -1.82 -21.26
C GLY A 293 -21.37 -0.68 -22.21
N GLY A 294 -20.07 -0.38 -22.39
CA GLY A 294 -19.55 0.61 -23.31
C GLY A 294 -19.10 0.02 -24.66
N THR A 295 -18.48 0.86 -25.47
CA THR A 295 -17.91 0.49 -26.77
C THR A 295 -16.49 1.03 -26.88
N VAL A 296 -15.56 0.24 -27.44
CA VAL A 296 -14.19 0.69 -27.72
C VAL A 296 -14.18 1.53 -29.00
N LEU A 297 -13.67 2.75 -28.92
CA LEU A 297 -13.43 3.59 -30.09
C LEU A 297 -12.08 3.21 -30.68
N VAL A 298 -12.11 2.44 -31.78
CA VAL A 298 -10.94 1.88 -32.46
C VAL A 298 -10.54 2.76 -33.64
N LYS A 299 -9.30 3.24 -33.62
CA LYS A 299 -8.75 4.13 -34.65
C LYS A 299 -8.80 3.52 -36.05
N ASP A 300 -8.38 2.28 -36.18
CA ASP A 300 -8.31 1.58 -37.47
C ASP A 300 -9.70 1.27 -38.06
N GLN A 301 -10.76 1.38 -37.26
CA GLN A 301 -12.16 1.27 -37.71
C GLN A 301 -12.77 2.62 -38.10
N GLY A 302 -11.97 3.70 -38.08
CA GLY A 302 -12.41 5.04 -38.44
C GLY A 302 -13.22 5.74 -37.36
N ALA A 303 -13.24 5.24 -36.11
CA ALA A 303 -13.92 5.90 -35.01
C ALA A 303 -13.18 7.18 -34.60
N GLU A 304 -13.84 8.32 -34.66
CA GLU A 304 -13.27 9.61 -34.23
C GLU A 304 -13.73 9.97 -32.81
N LEU A 305 -12.79 10.46 -32.00
CA LEU A 305 -13.07 10.92 -30.62
C LEU A 305 -14.03 12.12 -30.58
N LYS A 306 -14.18 12.82 -31.71
CA LYS A 306 -15.12 13.94 -31.87
C LYS A 306 -16.58 13.51 -31.97
N GLU A 307 -16.84 12.24 -32.30
CA GLU A 307 -18.18 11.69 -32.50
C GLU A 307 -18.70 10.91 -31.28
N ILE A 308 -18.09 11.10 -30.13
CA ILE A 308 -18.47 10.43 -28.89
C ILE A 308 -19.90 10.82 -28.47
N THR A 309 -20.71 9.81 -28.20
CA THR A 309 -22.06 9.94 -27.64
C THR A 309 -22.16 9.17 -26.32
N GLU A 310 -23.23 9.39 -25.57
CA GLU A 310 -23.45 8.67 -24.31
C GLU A 310 -23.51 7.13 -24.49
N ALA A 311 -23.99 6.67 -25.64
CA ALA A 311 -24.08 5.25 -25.96
C ALA A 311 -22.71 4.55 -26.09
N HIS A 312 -21.63 5.29 -26.34
CA HIS A 312 -20.28 4.76 -26.42
C HIS A 312 -19.65 4.60 -25.03
N LEU A 313 -20.14 5.33 -24.02
CA LEU A 313 -19.57 5.35 -22.69
C LEU A 313 -20.07 4.18 -21.84
N GLY A 314 -19.14 3.42 -21.29
CA GLY A 314 -19.44 2.45 -20.25
C GLY A 314 -19.83 3.10 -18.92
N THR A 315 -20.37 2.30 -18.00
CA THR A 315 -20.79 2.72 -16.66
C THR A 315 -20.33 1.72 -15.61
N ALA A 316 -20.16 2.18 -14.38
CA ALA A 316 -19.94 1.35 -13.21
C ALA A 316 -20.50 2.07 -11.97
N ASP A 317 -20.77 1.34 -10.89
CA ASP A 317 -21.15 1.98 -9.62
C ASP A 317 -19.95 2.73 -9.02
N LYS A 318 -18.75 2.16 -9.11
CA LYS A 318 -17.53 2.79 -8.63
C LYS A 318 -16.30 2.33 -9.40
N VAL A 319 -15.31 3.23 -9.53
CA VAL A 319 -13.97 2.89 -9.99
C VAL A 319 -12.94 3.43 -9.02
N ILE A 320 -12.01 2.57 -8.60
CA ILE A 320 -10.89 2.91 -7.72
C ILE A 320 -9.60 2.81 -8.53
N ILE A 321 -8.87 3.92 -8.64
CA ILE A 321 -7.64 4.02 -9.44
C ILE A 321 -6.48 4.34 -8.50
N GLY A 322 -5.62 3.37 -8.28
CA GLY A 322 -4.37 3.53 -7.54
C GLY A 322 -3.21 3.93 -8.45
N LYS A 323 -2.00 3.90 -7.91
CA LYS A 323 -0.77 4.22 -8.65
C LYS A 323 -0.50 3.24 -9.80
N ASN A 324 -0.78 1.94 -9.60
CA ASN A 324 -0.39 0.86 -10.52
C ASN A 324 -1.55 -0.01 -10.97
N LYS A 325 -2.76 0.19 -10.44
CA LYS A 325 -3.91 -0.66 -10.71
C LYS A 325 -5.20 0.15 -10.72
N THR A 326 -6.19 -0.37 -11.44
CA THR A 326 -7.56 0.17 -11.52
C THR A 326 -8.55 -0.96 -11.29
N THR A 327 -9.48 -0.76 -10.37
CA THR A 327 -10.56 -1.70 -10.03
C THR A 327 -11.90 -1.09 -10.43
N ILE A 328 -12.66 -1.80 -11.27
CA ILE A 328 -14.04 -1.47 -11.65
C ILE A 328 -14.98 -2.34 -10.82
N ILE A 329 -15.95 -1.70 -10.17
CA ILE A 329 -16.92 -2.35 -9.27
C ILE A 329 -18.32 -2.12 -9.83
N SER A 330 -19.11 -3.19 -9.95
CA SER A 330 -20.45 -3.18 -10.53
C SER A 330 -20.47 -2.54 -11.92
N GLY A 331 -19.78 -3.15 -12.88
CA GLY A 331 -19.84 -2.72 -14.28
C GLY A 331 -21.26 -2.80 -14.83
N GLY A 332 -21.67 -1.79 -15.62
CA GLY A 332 -23.03 -1.66 -16.17
C GLY A 332 -23.33 -2.59 -17.36
N GLY A 333 -22.41 -3.49 -17.72
CA GLY A 333 -22.62 -4.48 -18.78
C GLY A 333 -23.67 -5.52 -18.41
N SER A 334 -24.37 -6.07 -19.42
CA SER A 334 -25.33 -7.14 -19.15
C SER A 334 -24.62 -8.45 -18.85
N LYS A 335 -25.11 -9.18 -17.85
CA LYS A 335 -24.56 -10.50 -17.50
C LYS A 335 -24.48 -11.43 -18.70
N LYS A 336 -25.51 -11.39 -19.58
CA LYS A 336 -25.50 -12.18 -20.81
C LYS A 336 -24.31 -11.86 -21.73
N ALA A 337 -23.99 -10.56 -21.91
CA ALA A 337 -22.86 -10.17 -22.76
C ALA A 337 -21.52 -10.63 -22.16
N ILE A 338 -21.38 -10.57 -20.82
CA ILE A 338 -20.21 -11.06 -20.10
C ILE A 338 -20.09 -12.59 -20.25
N ASP A 339 -21.17 -13.32 -20.02
CA ASP A 339 -21.20 -14.79 -20.16
C ASP A 339 -20.89 -15.24 -21.60
N ASP A 340 -21.46 -14.55 -22.60
CA ASP A 340 -21.17 -14.80 -24.02
C ASP A 340 -19.67 -14.56 -24.32
N ARG A 341 -19.07 -13.48 -23.79
CA ARG A 341 -17.64 -13.21 -23.96
C ARG A 341 -16.77 -14.28 -23.31
N VAL A 342 -17.10 -14.68 -22.09
CA VAL A 342 -16.42 -15.79 -21.40
C VAL A 342 -16.51 -17.08 -22.19
N GLY A 343 -17.66 -17.37 -22.81
CA GLY A 343 -17.85 -18.50 -23.69
C GLY A 343 -16.94 -18.50 -24.93
N ILE A 344 -16.78 -17.33 -25.56
CA ILE A 344 -15.83 -17.13 -26.67
C ILE A 344 -14.39 -17.37 -26.22
N LEU A 345 -13.96 -16.76 -25.11
CA LEU A 345 -12.61 -16.93 -24.58
C LEU A 345 -12.30 -18.39 -24.21
N ARG A 346 -13.27 -19.12 -23.62
CA ARG A 346 -13.13 -20.55 -23.32
C ARG A 346 -12.96 -21.39 -24.60
N SER A 347 -13.71 -21.07 -25.64
CA SER A 347 -13.58 -21.74 -26.91
C SER A 347 -12.21 -21.51 -27.54
N GLN A 348 -11.68 -20.29 -27.45
CA GLN A 348 -10.33 -19.94 -27.90
C GLN A 348 -9.24 -20.65 -27.07
N SER A 349 -9.39 -20.71 -25.74
CA SER A 349 -8.45 -21.40 -24.83
C SER A 349 -8.38 -22.90 -25.14
N ASN A 350 -9.52 -23.53 -25.49
CA ASN A 350 -9.58 -24.97 -25.82
C ASN A 350 -8.86 -25.32 -27.13
N VAL A 351 -8.76 -24.39 -28.08
CA VAL A 351 -8.09 -24.62 -29.38
C VAL A 351 -6.69 -24.01 -29.45
N ALA A 352 -6.27 -23.28 -28.42
CA ALA A 352 -4.95 -22.66 -28.34
C ALA A 352 -3.85 -23.73 -28.34
N SER A 353 -2.92 -23.63 -29.28
CA SER A 353 -1.79 -24.55 -29.41
C SER A 353 -0.61 -24.25 -28.50
N SER A 354 -0.49 -22.99 -28.06
CA SER A 354 0.56 -22.52 -27.18
C SER A 354 0.08 -22.53 -25.71
N LYS A 355 0.88 -23.11 -24.82
CA LYS A 355 0.62 -23.07 -23.37
C LYS A 355 0.51 -21.62 -22.87
N TRP A 356 1.31 -20.73 -23.40
CA TRP A 356 1.34 -19.31 -23.02
C TRP A 356 0.06 -18.58 -23.45
N ASP A 357 -0.44 -18.83 -24.66
CA ASP A 357 -1.72 -18.25 -25.14
C ASP A 357 -2.89 -18.76 -24.31
N LYS A 358 -2.87 -20.05 -23.98
CA LYS A 358 -3.87 -20.65 -23.10
C LYS A 358 -3.88 -19.99 -21.72
N GLU A 359 -2.71 -19.81 -21.08
CA GLU A 359 -2.60 -19.15 -19.79
C GLU A 359 -3.09 -17.70 -19.82
N LYS A 360 -2.86 -16.97 -20.92
CA LYS A 360 -3.40 -15.62 -21.11
C LYS A 360 -4.91 -15.60 -21.19
N LEU A 361 -5.48 -16.48 -21.99
CA LEU A 361 -6.92 -16.59 -22.14
C LEU A 361 -7.58 -17.01 -20.82
N ASP A 362 -7.00 -17.97 -20.10
CA ASP A 362 -7.50 -18.41 -18.80
C ASP A 362 -7.47 -17.28 -17.75
N LYS A 363 -6.44 -16.43 -17.78
CA LYS A 363 -6.40 -15.21 -16.93
C LYS A 363 -7.52 -14.22 -17.27
N ARG A 364 -7.80 -13.98 -18.55
CA ARG A 364 -8.89 -13.11 -18.98
C ARG A 364 -10.26 -13.67 -18.58
N ILE A 365 -10.46 -14.98 -18.75
CA ILE A 365 -11.66 -15.68 -18.27
C ILE A 365 -11.82 -15.51 -16.76
N GLY A 366 -10.76 -15.74 -15.97
CA GLY A 366 -10.77 -15.56 -14.53
C GLY A 366 -11.14 -14.13 -14.11
N ARG A 367 -10.59 -13.12 -14.78
CA ARG A 367 -10.90 -11.70 -14.51
C ARG A 367 -12.35 -11.33 -14.82
N LEU A 368 -12.92 -11.83 -15.92
CA LEU A 368 -14.30 -11.56 -16.32
C LEU A 368 -15.33 -12.34 -15.47
N SER A 369 -15.02 -13.59 -15.09
CA SER A 369 -15.95 -14.48 -14.40
C SER A 369 -15.84 -14.42 -12.87
N GLY A 370 -14.74 -13.89 -12.31
CA GLY A 370 -14.47 -13.92 -10.88
C GLY A 370 -15.27 -12.90 -10.07
N GLY A 371 -15.69 -11.80 -10.68
CA GLY A 371 -16.39 -10.72 -9.99
C GLY A 371 -15.51 -10.01 -8.96
N VAL A 372 -16.14 -9.13 -8.19
CA VAL A 372 -15.52 -8.39 -7.07
C VAL A 372 -16.32 -8.66 -5.80
N ALA A 373 -15.66 -9.14 -4.75
CA ALA A 373 -16.26 -9.21 -3.43
C ALA A 373 -16.15 -7.84 -2.76
N VAL A 374 -17.28 -7.24 -2.40
CA VAL A 374 -17.37 -5.95 -1.72
C VAL A 374 -17.72 -6.19 -0.26
N LEU A 375 -16.79 -5.88 0.63
CA LEU A 375 -17.01 -5.87 2.07
C LEU A 375 -17.55 -4.48 2.46
N GLU A 376 -18.83 -4.38 2.67
CA GLU A 376 -19.48 -3.16 3.15
C GLU A 376 -19.41 -3.11 4.66
N ILE A 377 -18.66 -2.15 5.20
CA ILE A 377 -18.42 -2.02 6.65
C ILE A 377 -19.41 -1.06 7.26
N GLY A 378 -20.21 -1.55 8.20
CA GLY A 378 -21.16 -0.77 8.97
C GLY A 378 -20.67 -0.52 10.39
N ALA A 379 -21.01 0.69 10.93
CA ALA A 379 -20.77 1.05 12.33
C ALA A 379 -21.75 2.13 12.78
N ALA A 380 -21.82 2.38 14.10
CA ALA A 380 -22.73 3.37 14.68
C ALA A 380 -22.26 4.82 14.48
N THR A 381 -20.96 5.04 14.36
CA THR A 381 -20.36 6.36 14.18
C THR A 381 -19.35 6.37 13.03
N GLU A 382 -19.11 7.54 12.43
CA GLU A 382 -18.13 7.71 11.36
C GLU A 382 -16.70 7.34 11.82
N THR A 383 -16.34 7.69 13.05
CA THR A 383 -15.03 7.37 13.63
C THR A 383 -14.83 5.87 13.79
N GLU A 384 -15.84 5.16 14.32
CA GLU A 384 -15.83 3.70 14.46
C GLU A 384 -15.78 3.01 13.09
N MET A 385 -16.51 3.54 12.11
CA MET A 385 -16.52 2.99 10.76
C MET A 385 -15.15 3.11 10.09
N LYS A 386 -14.49 4.25 10.20
CA LYS A 386 -13.14 4.47 9.67
C LYS A 386 -12.12 3.53 10.33
N GLU A 387 -12.21 3.35 11.65
CA GLU A 387 -11.31 2.46 12.38
C GLU A 387 -11.55 0.99 11.97
N LYS A 388 -12.82 0.55 11.91
CA LYS A 388 -13.17 -0.81 11.49
C LYS A 388 -12.76 -1.09 10.04
N LYS A 389 -12.94 -0.11 9.14
CA LYS A 389 -12.51 -0.19 7.74
C LYS A 389 -10.99 -0.34 7.64
N ALA A 390 -10.22 0.44 8.38
CA ALA A 390 -8.76 0.33 8.40
C ALA A 390 -8.31 -1.07 8.86
N ARG A 391 -8.93 -1.62 9.92
CA ARG A 391 -8.66 -2.99 10.39
C ARG A 391 -8.98 -4.05 9.32
N VAL A 392 -10.07 -3.89 8.58
CA VAL A 392 -10.44 -4.82 7.50
C VAL A 392 -9.46 -4.71 6.34
N ASP A 393 -9.04 -3.49 5.97
CA ASP A 393 -8.02 -3.26 4.93
C ASP A 393 -6.69 -3.95 5.31
N ASP A 394 -6.23 -3.82 6.57
CA ASP A 394 -5.00 -4.47 7.06
C ASP A 394 -5.12 -5.99 7.03
N ALA A 395 -6.25 -6.53 7.52
CA ALA A 395 -6.51 -7.96 7.50
C ALA A 395 -6.56 -8.54 6.08
N LEU A 396 -7.15 -7.80 5.13
CA LEU A 396 -7.18 -8.18 3.73
C LEU A 396 -5.79 -8.19 3.10
N ASN A 397 -4.96 -7.18 3.38
CA ASN A 397 -3.59 -7.10 2.89
C ASN A 397 -2.72 -8.23 3.45
N ALA A 398 -2.82 -8.52 4.75
CA ALA A 398 -2.12 -9.64 5.37
C ALA A 398 -2.57 -10.99 4.78
N THR A 399 -3.88 -11.16 4.53
CA THR A 399 -4.42 -12.36 3.88
C THR A 399 -3.85 -12.55 2.47
N ARG A 400 -3.83 -11.49 1.65
CA ARG A 400 -3.20 -11.52 0.32
C ARG A 400 -1.72 -11.84 0.39
N ALA A 401 -1.01 -11.26 1.36
CA ALA A 401 0.41 -11.54 1.58
C ALA A 401 0.65 -13.01 1.97
N ALA A 402 -0.23 -13.59 2.81
CA ALA A 402 -0.18 -14.98 3.22
C ALA A 402 -0.48 -15.95 2.07
N MET A 403 -1.49 -15.63 1.25
CA MET A 403 -1.79 -16.44 0.05
C MET A 403 -0.63 -16.41 -0.96
N ALA A 404 0.08 -15.28 -1.08
CA ALA A 404 1.17 -15.12 -2.05
C ALA A 404 2.45 -15.89 -1.67
N GLU A 405 2.86 -15.87 -0.39
CA GLU A 405 4.16 -16.44 0.04
C GLU A 405 4.04 -17.42 1.22
N GLY A 406 2.82 -17.73 1.67
CA GLY A 406 2.59 -18.60 2.82
C GLY A 406 2.75 -17.89 4.16
N VAL A 407 2.73 -18.68 5.23
CA VAL A 407 2.78 -18.21 6.62
C VAL A 407 3.90 -18.89 7.42
N VAL A 408 4.36 -18.20 8.45
CA VAL A 408 5.31 -18.68 9.46
C VAL A 408 4.75 -18.46 10.87
N ALA A 409 5.40 -18.99 11.89
CA ALA A 409 5.04 -18.71 13.28
C ALA A 409 5.18 -17.21 13.56
N GLY A 410 4.10 -16.61 14.10
CA GLY A 410 4.04 -15.20 14.43
C GLY A 410 4.76 -14.83 15.73
N GLY A 411 4.43 -13.65 16.28
CA GLY A 411 4.99 -13.20 17.55
C GLY A 411 6.50 -12.96 17.54
N GLY A 412 7.10 -12.75 16.36
CA GLY A 412 8.54 -12.57 16.17
C GLY A 412 9.35 -13.88 16.22
N VAL A 413 8.69 -15.04 16.39
CA VAL A 413 9.38 -16.35 16.51
C VAL A 413 10.11 -16.74 15.24
N ALA A 414 9.50 -16.53 14.06
CA ALA A 414 10.14 -16.87 12.79
C ALA A 414 11.45 -16.10 12.57
N LEU A 415 11.50 -14.81 12.92
CA LEU A 415 12.74 -14.01 12.88
C LEU A 415 13.78 -14.53 13.86
N LEU A 416 13.35 -14.88 15.07
CA LEU A 416 14.25 -15.43 16.10
C LEU A 416 14.83 -16.78 15.69
N ARG A 417 14.05 -17.66 15.05
CA ARG A 417 14.54 -18.93 14.49
C ARG A 417 15.50 -18.74 13.31
N ALA A 418 15.19 -17.82 12.41
CA ALA A 418 16.08 -17.48 11.31
C ALA A 418 17.45 -16.95 11.81
N SER A 419 17.49 -16.34 13.01
CA SER A 419 18.74 -15.85 13.60
C SER A 419 19.74 -16.98 13.92
N GLU A 420 19.29 -18.22 14.13
CA GLU A 420 20.15 -19.36 14.50
C GLU A 420 21.14 -19.76 13.40
N SER A 421 20.78 -19.55 12.13
CA SER A 421 21.66 -19.84 10.99
C SER A 421 22.83 -18.86 10.87
N LEU A 422 22.66 -17.65 11.39
CA LEU A 422 23.62 -16.56 11.27
C LEU A 422 24.91 -16.79 12.08
N ASP A 423 24.85 -17.53 13.19
CA ASP A 423 26.06 -17.88 13.96
C ASP A 423 27.03 -18.72 13.14
N LYS A 424 26.51 -19.69 12.38
CA LYS A 424 27.34 -20.53 11.49
C LYS A 424 27.90 -19.73 10.32
N MET A 425 27.16 -18.72 9.84
CA MET A 425 27.57 -17.84 8.76
C MET A 425 28.68 -16.90 9.22
N ALA A 426 28.53 -16.25 10.39
CA ALA A 426 29.52 -15.32 10.95
C ALA A 426 30.92 -15.96 11.06
N ASN A 427 31.00 -17.23 11.41
CA ASN A 427 32.28 -17.94 11.57
C ASN A 427 33.05 -18.18 10.25
N LYS A 428 32.45 -17.83 9.08
CA LYS A 428 33.04 -18.01 7.74
C LYS A 428 33.43 -16.69 7.08
N LEU A 429 33.17 -15.57 7.72
CA LEU A 429 33.37 -14.22 7.17
C LEU A 429 34.56 -13.51 7.80
N SER A 430 34.96 -12.37 7.23
CA SER A 430 35.95 -11.48 7.84
C SER A 430 35.43 -10.93 9.19
N ASP A 431 36.34 -10.50 10.06
CA ASP A 431 35.99 -10.09 11.43
C ASP A 431 34.88 -9.01 11.47
N GLU A 432 34.98 -7.97 10.64
CA GLU A 432 34.01 -6.87 10.62
C GLU A 432 32.68 -7.28 9.95
N GLU A 433 32.73 -8.08 8.88
CA GLU A 433 31.51 -8.63 8.28
C GLU A 433 30.81 -9.58 9.25
N ALA A 434 31.56 -10.39 9.99
CA ALA A 434 31.02 -11.26 11.01
C ALA A 434 30.31 -10.48 12.13
N VAL A 435 30.85 -9.33 12.52
CA VAL A 435 30.18 -8.42 13.47
C VAL A 435 28.88 -7.90 12.86
N GLY A 436 28.88 -7.50 11.59
CA GLY A 436 27.65 -7.07 10.88
C GLY A 436 26.57 -8.17 10.92
N VAL A 437 26.93 -9.42 10.66
CA VAL A 437 26.01 -10.57 10.77
C VAL A 437 25.47 -10.77 12.19
N ARG A 438 26.32 -10.63 13.22
CA ARG A 438 25.90 -10.76 14.62
C ARG A 438 24.96 -9.63 15.04
N ILE A 439 25.15 -8.42 14.54
CA ILE A 439 24.23 -7.29 14.77
C ILE A 439 22.84 -7.64 14.23
N VAL A 440 22.75 -8.15 13.01
CA VAL A 440 21.46 -8.60 12.45
C VAL A 440 20.84 -9.71 13.31
N ARG A 441 21.62 -10.74 13.68
CA ARG A 441 21.18 -11.82 14.56
C ARG A 441 20.55 -11.28 15.85
N ASP A 442 21.17 -10.31 16.50
CA ASP A 442 20.71 -9.76 17.77
C ASP A 442 19.47 -8.87 17.57
N ALA A 443 19.41 -8.12 16.48
CA ALA A 443 18.24 -7.30 16.11
C ALA A 443 16.98 -8.14 15.83
N LEU A 444 17.13 -9.36 15.28
CA LEU A 444 15.99 -10.25 14.99
C LEU A 444 15.24 -10.71 16.26
N ALA A 445 15.83 -10.58 17.44
CA ALA A 445 15.17 -10.89 18.71
C ALA A 445 14.27 -9.75 19.22
N ILE A 446 14.49 -8.53 18.73
CA ILE A 446 13.82 -7.33 19.29
C ILE A 446 12.31 -7.31 19.03
N PRO A 447 11.75 -7.72 17.88
CA PRO A 447 10.31 -7.78 17.71
C PRO A 447 9.60 -8.67 18.74
N ALA A 448 10.10 -9.89 18.99
CA ALA A 448 9.55 -10.79 20.00
C ALA A 448 9.67 -10.20 21.42
N ARG A 449 10.82 -9.57 21.71
CA ARG A 449 11.05 -8.85 22.96
C ARG A 449 10.03 -7.73 23.16
N GLN A 450 9.83 -6.88 22.17
CA GLN A 450 8.91 -5.74 22.24
C GLN A 450 7.45 -6.18 22.43
N ILE A 451 7.04 -7.26 21.74
CA ILE A 451 5.69 -7.84 21.92
C ILE A 451 5.49 -8.30 23.37
N ALA A 452 6.49 -8.94 23.97
CA ALA A 452 6.44 -9.38 25.35
C ALA A 452 6.39 -8.18 26.34
N GLU A 453 7.19 -7.16 26.11
CA GLU A 453 7.22 -5.93 26.91
C GLU A 453 5.87 -5.17 26.84
N ASN A 454 5.26 -5.09 25.66
CA ASN A 454 3.93 -4.53 25.48
C ASN A 454 2.83 -5.36 26.20
N ALA A 455 3.08 -6.66 26.40
CA ALA A 455 2.21 -7.54 27.16
C ALA A 455 2.43 -7.48 28.69
N GLY A 456 3.44 -6.72 29.15
CA GLY A 456 3.76 -6.55 30.58
C GLY A 456 4.74 -7.60 31.11
N GLU A 457 5.41 -8.36 30.23
CA GLU A 457 6.39 -9.38 30.60
C GLU A 457 7.83 -8.90 30.36
N ASP A 458 8.81 -9.52 31.03
CA ASP A 458 10.22 -9.27 30.73
C ASP A 458 10.60 -9.87 29.39
N GLY A 459 10.81 -9.00 28.39
CA GLY A 459 11.10 -9.41 27.02
C GLY A 459 12.39 -10.23 26.90
N SER A 460 13.40 -10.02 27.76
CA SER A 460 14.64 -10.78 27.72
C SER A 460 14.43 -12.22 28.22
N VAL A 461 13.64 -12.39 29.27
CA VAL A 461 13.26 -13.69 29.80
C VAL A 461 12.41 -14.46 28.79
N VAL A 462 11.46 -13.78 28.16
CA VAL A 462 10.60 -14.39 27.13
C VAL A 462 11.43 -14.86 25.94
N VAL A 463 12.32 -14.05 25.41
CA VAL A 463 13.21 -14.43 24.29
C VAL A 463 14.11 -15.61 24.67
N SER A 464 14.67 -15.64 25.89
CA SER A 464 15.48 -16.78 26.36
C SER A 464 14.67 -18.08 26.35
N LYS A 465 13.45 -18.07 26.90
CA LYS A 465 12.57 -19.25 26.89
C LYS A 465 12.17 -19.69 25.49
N ILE A 466 11.93 -18.75 24.57
CA ILE A 466 11.63 -19.10 23.18
C ILE A 466 12.84 -19.80 22.55
N ARG A 467 14.08 -19.36 22.80
CA ARG A 467 15.31 -19.96 22.29
C ARG A 467 15.56 -21.38 22.80
N GLU A 468 15.13 -21.69 24.03
CA GLU A 468 15.20 -23.04 24.60
C GLU A 468 14.25 -24.03 23.89
N GLY A 469 13.16 -23.53 23.32
CA GLY A 469 12.20 -24.31 22.55
C GLY A 469 12.66 -24.54 21.10
N LYS A 470 11.89 -25.34 20.37
CA LYS A 470 12.16 -25.70 18.96
C LYS A 470 10.99 -25.31 18.06
N ASP A 471 11.26 -25.26 16.78
CA ASP A 471 10.26 -25.07 15.72
C ASP A 471 9.38 -23.84 15.96
N ASN A 472 8.08 -24.04 16.09
CA ASN A 472 7.08 -22.97 16.25
C ASN A 472 6.78 -22.61 17.71
N PHE A 473 7.55 -23.17 18.66
CA PHE A 473 7.37 -22.85 20.08
C PHE A 473 7.69 -21.38 20.34
N GLY A 474 6.74 -20.67 20.94
CA GLY A 474 6.84 -19.25 21.20
C GLY A 474 5.94 -18.78 22.33
N PHE A 475 5.93 -17.47 22.56
CA PHE A 475 5.12 -16.82 23.58
C PHE A 475 3.87 -16.21 22.93
N ASN A 476 2.70 -16.70 23.31
CA ASN A 476 1.42 -16.10 22.96
C ASN A 476 1.12 -14.94 23.92
N ALA A 477 1.41 -13.73 23.49
CA ALA A 477 1.25 -12.52 24.29
C ALA A 477 -0.21 -12.20 24.64
N ARG A 478 -1.18 -12.76 23.91
CA ARG A 478 -2.61 -12.60 24.21
C ARG A 478 -3.01 -13.35 25.49
N THR A 479 -2.55 -14.60 25.60
CA THR A 479 -2.91 -15.52 26.70
C THR A 479 -1.85 -15.59 27.79
N ASN A 480 -0.66 -14.98 27.57
CA ASN A 480 0.54 -15.09 28.41
C ASN A 480 1.02 -16.55 28.59
N THR A 481 0.91 -17.37 27.54
CA THR A 481 1.30 -18.77 27.55
C THR A 481 2.40 -19.08 26.55
N TYR A 482 3.17 -20.14 26.81
CA TYR A 482 4.17 -20.67 25.88
C TYR A 482 3.60 -21.91 25.21
N GLU A 483 3.53 -21.89 23.87
CA GLU A 483 2.89 -22.95 23.08
C GLU A 483 3.40 -22.99 21.66
N ASP A 484 2.96 -23.97 20.85
CA ASP A 484 3.18 -23.99 19.39
C ASP A 484 2.29 -22.92 18.75
N LEU A 485 2.89 -21.79 18.34
CA LEU A 485 2.16 -20.64 17.82
C LEU A 485 1.42 -20.93 16.51
N MET A 486 1.96 -21.83 15.65
CA MET A 486 1.26 -22.23 14.42
C MET A 486 -0.04 -22.97 14.75
N LYS A 487 -0.04 -23.87 15.77
CA LYS A 487 -1.24 -24.58 16.21
C LYS A 487 -2.22 -23.67 16.95
N ALA A 488 -1.69 -22.68 17.67
CA ALA A 488 -2.49 -21.66 18.36
C ALA A 488 -3.11 -20.63 17.40
N GLY A 489 -2.79 -20.73 16.10
CA GLY A 489 -3.24 -19.77 15.08
C GLY A 489 -2.47 -18.46 15.06
N VAL A 490 -1.40 -18.29 15.86
CA VAL A 490 -0.56 -17.08 15.87
C VAL A 490 0.45 -17.20 14.74
N VAL A 491 0.10 -16.62 13.58
CA VAL A 491 0.86 -16.74 12.34
C VAL A 491 1.11 -15.37 11.70
N ASP A 492 2.25 -15.22 11.04
CA ASP A 492 2.60 -14.03 10.27
C ASP A 492 2.79 -14.40 8.79
N PRO A 493 2.33 -13.58 7.83
CA PRO A 493 2.63 -13.78 6.42
C PRO A 493 4.14 -13.64 6.17
N VAL A 494 4.73 -14.58 5.42
CA VAL A 494 6.17 -14.54 5.08
C VAL A 494 6.53 -13.26 4.35
N LYS A 495 5.68 -12.81 3.43
CA LYS A 495 5.88 -11.58 2.67
C LYS A 495 6.01 -10.36 3.58
N VAL A 496 5.19 -10.26 4.64
CA VAL A 496 5.22 -9.18 5.62
C VAL A 496 6.54 -9.21 6.40
N THR A 497 6.86 -10.35 7.01
CA THR A 497 8.07 -10.51 7.84
C THR A 497 9.35 -10.28 7.03
N ARG A 498 9.41 -10.80 5.80
CA ARG A 498 10.53 -10.62 4.88
C ARG A 498 10.72 -9.16 4.46
N ASN A 499 9.64 -8.46 4.07
CA ASN A 499 9.71 -7.06 3.68
C ASN A 499 10.12 -6.16 4.85
N ALA A 500 9.66 -6.46 6.07
CA ALA A 500 10.03 -5.71 7.26
C ALA A 500 11.55 -5.71 7.49
N ILE A 501 12.20 -6.88 7.46
CA ILE A 501 13.66 -6.96 7.65
C ILE A 501 14.44 -6.37 6.47
N GLN A 502 13.97 -6.53 5.23
CA GLN A 502 14.61 -5.95 4.06
C GLN A 502 14.54 -4.42 4.06
N ALA A 503 13.38 -3.83 4.36
CA ALA A 503 13.21 -2.38 4.46
C ALA A 503 14.07 -1.80 5.61
N ALA A 504 14.03 -2.44 6.78
CA ALA A 504 14.83 -2.05 7.94
C ALA A 504 16.33 -2.10 7.65
N GLY A 505 16.82 -3.19 7.04
CA GLY A 505 18.24 -3.35 6.73
C GLY A 505 18.74 -2.38 5.66
N SER A 506 17.90 -2.08 4.66
CA SER A 506 18.22 -1.06 3.63
C SER A 506 18.50 0.29 4.27
N ILE A 507 17.59 0.76 5.14
CA ILE A 507 17.74 2.07 5.78
C ILE A 507 18.87 2.05 6.84
N ALA A 508 18.97 1.02 7.66
CA ALA A 508 20.06 0.90 8.63
C ALA A 508 21.43 0.91 7.94
N GLY A 509 21.56 0.21 6.80
CA GLY A 509 22.78 0.23 5.99
C GLY A 509 23.16 1.62 5.46
N LEU A 510 22.18 2.46 5.10
CA LEU A 510 22.40 3.85 4.71
C LEU A 510 22.82 4.69 5.91
N VAL A 511 22.16 4.54 7.06
CA VAL A 511 22.50 5.24 8.32
C VAL A 511 23.93 4.95 8.74
N LEU A 512 24.39 3.69 8.65
CA LEU A 512 25.76 3.31 8.99
C LEU A 512 26.81 4.03 8.14
N THR A 513 26.55 4.19 6.85
CA THR A 513 27.48 4.80 5.88
C THR A 513 27.34 6.32 5.78
N THR A 514 26.40 6.92 6.52
CA THR A 514 26.21 8.38 6.55
C THR A 514 27.33 9.07 7.33
N GLU A 515 27.93 10.09 6.70
CA GLU A 515 29.00 10.89 7.31
C GLU A 515 28.60 12.35 7.51
N THR A 516 27.67 12.87 6.70
CA THR A 516 27.31 14.29 6.71
C THR A 516 25.80 14.44 6.59
N LEU A 517 25.23 15.34 7.39
CA LEU A 517 23.85 15.81 7.23
C LEU A 517 23.85 17.26 6.77
N VAL A 518 23.02 17.52 5.77
CA VAL A 518 22.83 18.87 5.21
C VAL A 518 21.38 19.25 5.39
N SER A 519 21.12 20.38 6.04
CA SER A 519 19.79 20.95 6.22
C SER A 519 19.79 22.39 5.76
N ASP A 520 18.64 22.90 5.38
CA ASP A 520 18.43 24.32 5.16
C ASP A 520 18.71 25.12 6.44
N ILE A 521 19.10 26.37 6.30
CA ILE A 521 19.26 27.28 7.42
C ILE A 521 17.85 27.65 7.88
N PRO A 522 17.48 27.44 9.16
CA PRO A 522 16.20 27.91 9.67
C PRO A 522 16.06 29.41 9.41
N ASP A 523 14.97 29.82 8.77
CA ASP A 523 14.62 31.23 8.64
C ASP A 523 14.36 31.79 10.04
N GLU A 524 15.30 32.54 10.60
CA GLU A 524 15.14 33.26 11.89
C GLU A 524 14.01 34.31 11.83
N ASN A 525 13.53 34.63 10.64
CA ASN A 525 12.40 35.52 10.39
C ASN A 525 11.16 34.74 9.95
N GLY A 526 10.60 33.90 10.81
CA GLY A 526 9.28 33.32 10.64
C GLY A 526 8.16 34.37 10.75
N GLY A 527 8.01 35.23 9.76
CA GLY A 527 6.99 36.26 9.79
C GLY A 527 7.01 37.15 8.54
N SER A 528 6.36 36.72 7.54
CA SER A 528 5.49 37.41 6.60
C SER A 528 5.57 36.72 5.23
N MET A 529 4.47 36.08 4.84
CA MET A 529 4.19 35.87 3.42
C MET A 529 4.48 37.17 2.67
N PRO A 530 5.17 37.13 1.53
CA PRO A 530 5.23 38.31 0.68
C PRO A 530 3.78 38.70 0.36
N ALA A 531 3.40 39.91 0.78
CA ALA A 531 2.15 40.49 0.41
C ALA A 531 2.05 40.39 -1.12
N MET A 532 1.01 39.76 -1.62
CA MET A 532 0.67 39.83 -3.03
C MET A 532 0.66 41.32 -3.41
N PRO A 533 1.31 41.73 -4.51
CA PRO A 533 1.22 43.11 -4.95
C PRO A 533 -0.25 43.42 -5.18
N ASP A 534 -0.70 44.44 -4.48
CA ASP A 534 -2.02 45.03 -4.58
C ASP A 534 -2.26 45.45 -6.04
N MET A 535 -3.06 44.69 -6.78
CA MET A 535 -3.58 45.06 -8.11
C MET A 535 -4.82 45.92 -7.96
N GLY A 536 -4.77 46.91 -7.09
CA GLY A 536 -5.79 47.93 -6.88
C GLY A 536 -5.37 49.29 -7.42
N GLY A 537 -5.34 49.43 -8.75
CA GLY A 537 -4.97 50.74 -9.32
C GLY A 537 -5.25 50.91 -10.80
N MET A 538 -6.45 50.56 -11.25
CA MET A 538 -6.88 50.96 -12.60
C MET A 538 -8.40 51.22 -12.62
N GLY A 539 -8.78 52.34 -12.05
CA GLY A 539 -10.16 52.80 -12.03
C GLY A 539 -10.22 54.31 -11.85
N GLY A 540 -9.78 55.05 -12.85
CA GLY A 540 -9.82 56.50 -12.75
C GLY A 540 -9.58 57.20 -14.10
N MET A 541 -10.49 57.04 -15.05
CA MET A 541 -10.59 57.94 -16.20
C MET A 541 -12.02 58.00 -16.74
N GLY A 542 -12.76 58.96 -16.24
CA GLY A 542 -14.13 59.20 -16.65
C GLY A 542 -14.65 60.51 -16.05
N GLY A 543 -14.19 61.62 -16.54
CA GLY A 543 -14.68 62.89 -16.10
C GLY A 543 -14.32 64.00 -17.06
N MET A 544 -15.01 64.11 -18.19
CA MET A 544 -15.05 65.35 -18.97
C MET A 544 -16.33 65.45 -19.80
N GLY A 545 -17.11 66.37 -19.49
CA GLY A 545 -18.30 66.71 -20.30
C GLY A 545 -19.30 67.54 -19.56
N GLY A 546 -19.01 68.77 -19.29
CA GLY A 546 -20.01 69.80 -19.09
C GLY A 546 -19.90 70.79 -20.20
N MET A 547 -20.99 71.09 -20.86
CA MET A 547 -21.35 72.38 -21.29
C MET A 547 -22.51 72.33 -22.35
N MET A 548 -23.51 73.01 -22.00
CA MET A 548 -24.71 73.48 -22.67
C MET A 548 -25.92 72.59 -22.57
#